data_c54cf41a825a5288fd381f5c66daa55a
#
_entry.id   c54cf41a825a5288fd381f5c66daa55a
#
_cell.length_a   1.000
_cell.length_b   1.000
_cell.length_c   1.000
_cell.angle_alpha   90.00
_cell.angle_beta   90.00
_cell.angle_gamma   90.00
#
_symmetry.space_group_name_H-M   'P 1'
#
loop_
_entity.id
_entity.type
_entity.pdbx_description
1 polymer ?
#
loop_
_entity_poly.entity_id
_entity_poly.type
_entity_poly.pdbx_seq_one_letter_code
_entity_poly.pdbx_strand_id
1 'polypeptide(L)'
;MTMDRPRQLDDLADELISDILSFLLLSCEHPSSDASPINFHQGAAAPSNGIIIAPTTTYAYGERSELDRFRLVCRRFMRIGTPQKFPRFVLRFSLDGFQRLEELLRMQLACHVRYFTYMVRPFYQGSGWPDVLADDHLPAASIHRRRLHDQTAIVDRNQDLTLLRRALAAFSSLQQIKLLRLQDAADERLLDHFHQRDPREPSARRLDWDCACTRAVSSLAIALLESPCTAVRFVGPQISPDAALNLLHTPTPTLAALAPRLTSLEVTFHAAAPKHLPSKIHALSPVFHDFFLAATNLAAIHLGFPTTRPLALPLDRVFHRVQWKRLRALSLQGWRLGADEIIALVRRHRRPLRDLRLTSVFLDAGRGRWRDMLAVLHDEMDHLDRVDLRDINYAGYLDALDFPNGHAYPQAQAHAPPLPGIVLDIPQPALSASSSSSSSPSSAAAQSYGNNRPSLTPATLDRLRSLTADDLGDNGVSVGCGQNSLWEAWVLASPRNVVRRRF
;
A
#
# COMPACT_ATOMS: atom_id res chain seq x y z
N MET A 1 -5.50 59.43 -24.14
CA MET A 1 -4.58 58.43 -23.51
C MET A 1 -5.31 57.80 -22.37
N THR A 2 -5.91 56.62 -22.58
CA THR A 2 -6.50 55.83 -21.53
C THR A 2 -5.36 55.19 -20.76
N MET A 3 -5.14 55.63 -19.52
CA MET A 3 -4.18 54.97 -18.62
C MET A 3 -4.65 53.54 -18.43
N ASP A 4 -3.90 52.59 -18.94
CA ASP A 4 -4.14 51.17 -18.67
C ASP A 4 -4.07 50.95 -17.17
N ARG A 5 -5.22 50.54 -16.60
CA ARG A 5 -5.32 50.19 -15.19
C ARG A 5 -4.35 49.04 -14.94
N PRO A 6 -3.50 49.09 -13.91
CA PRO A 6 -2.60 47.99 -13.61
C PRO A 6 -3.43 46.73 -13.41
N ARG A 7 -3.10 45.67 -14.17
CA ARG A 7 -3.76 44.36 -14.08
C ARG A 7 -3.64 43.83 -12.67
N GLN A 8 -4.74 43.48 -12.08
CA GLN A 8 -4.83 42.94 -10.72
C GLN A 8 -4.99 41.40 -10.81
N LEU A 9 -4.71 40.70 -9.72
CA LEU A 9 -4.90 39.24 -9.63
C LEU A 9 -6.35 38.85 -9.95
N ASP A 10 -7.30 39.70 -9.64
CA ASP A 10 -8.72 39.53 -9.94
C ASP A 10 -9.06 39.57 -11.43
N ASP A 11 -8.16 40.06 -12.27
CA ASP A 11 -8.36 40.12 -13.73
C ASP A 11 -7.95 38.79 -14.42
N LEU A 12 -7.30 37.89 -13.68
CA LEU A 12 -6.91 36.57 -14.20
C LEU A 12 -8.11 35.63 -14.31
N ALA A 13 -8.09 34.71 -15.25
CA ALA A 13 -9.08 33.63 -15.34
C ALA A 13 -9.02 32.69 -14.12
N ASP A 14 -10.15 32.08 -13.76
CA ASP A 14 -10.25 31.17 -12.60
C ASP A 14 -9.26 30.02 -12.68
N GLU A 15 -9.03 29.50 -13.89
CA GLU A 15 -8.09 28.43 -14.19
C GLU A 15 -6.66 28.83 -13.83
N LEU A 16 -6.22 30.02 -14.25
CA LEU A 16 -4.89 30.53 -13.94
C LEU A 16 -4.69 30.75 -12.44
N ILE A 17 -5.69 31.28 -11.77
CA ILE A 17 -5.65 31.44 -10.30
C ILE A 17 -5.58 30.07 -9.62
N SER A 18 -6.33 29.09 -10.11
CA SER A 18 -6.30 27.71 -9.59
C SER A 18 -4.94 27.05 -9.81
N ASP A 19 -4.32 27.24 -10.97
CA ASP A 19 -3.00 26.69 -11.30
C ASP A 19 -1.90 27.34 -10.44
N ILE A 20 -1.92 28.66 -10.29
CA ILE A 20 -1.01 29.39 -9.40
C ILE A 20 -1.16 28.88 -7.95
N LEU A 21 -2.38 28.72 -7.47
CA LEU A 21 -2.65 28.21 -6.13
C LEU A 21 -2.16 26.79 -5.97
N SER A 22 -2.38 25.93 -6.95
CA SER A 22 -1.91 24.54 -6.96
C SER A 22 -0.38 24.48 -6.92
N PHE A 23 0.30 25.33 -7.69
CA PHE A 23 1.76 25.43 -7.69
C PHE A 23 2.32 25.89 -6.33
N LEU A 24 1.72 26.90 -5.73
CA LEU A 24 2.11 27.40 -4.40
C LEU A 24 1.93 26.34 -3.31
N LEU A 25 0.83 25.58 -3.37
CA LEU A 25 0.55 24.51 -2.41
C LEU A 25 1.51 23.33 -2.58
N LEU A 26 1.88 22.95 -3.81
CA LEU A 26 2.87 21.91 -4.08
C LEU A 26 4.27 22.30 -3.57
N SER A 27 4.62 23.59 -3.61
CA SER A 27 5.90 24.09 -3.11
C SER A 27 5.99 24.07 -1.57
N CYS A 28 4.85 24.10 -0.87
CA CYS A 28 4.77 24.04 0.58
C CYS A 28 4.63 22.64 1.15
N GLU A 29 4.26 21.65 0.34
CA GLU A 29 4.27 20.26 0.76
C GLU A 29 5.71 19.75 0.72
N HIS A 30 6.30 19.49 1.89
CA HIS A 30 7.54 18.73 2.00
C HIS A 30 7.41 17.43 1.17
N PRO A 31 8.50 16.91 0.57
CA PRO A 31 8.45 15.82 -0.42
C PRO A 31 8.13 14.45 0.21
N SER A 32 6.99 14.31 0.86
CA SER A 32 6.51 13.06 1.46
C SER A 32 5.12 12.63 0.98
N SER A 33 4.55 13.25 -0.07
CA SER A 33 3.31 12.76 -0.66
C SER A 33 3.47 12.54 -2.15
N ASP A 34 3.85 11.32 -2.48
CA ASP A 34 3.84 10.77 -3.84
C ASP A 34 2.44 10.83 -4.45
N ALA A 35 2.16 11.90 -5.17
CA ALA A 35 1.04 11.97 -6.09
C ALA A 35 1.47 11.51 -7.49
N SER A 36 2.11 10.37 -7.60
CA SER A 36 2.18 9.64 -8.87
C SER A 36 0.89 8.85 -9.04
N PRO A 37 0.23 8.89 -10.19
CA PRO A 37 -1.06 8.25 -10.40
C PRO A 37 -1.04 6.71 -10.29
N ILE A 38 0.11 6.08 -10.09
CA ILE A 38 0.26 4.62 -9.92
C ILE A 38 1.43 4.34 -8.96
N ASN A 39 1.52 5.00 -7.83
CA ASN A 39 2.44 4.58 -6.79
C ASN A 39 1.70 3.66 -5.82
N PHE A 40 1.99 2.36 -5.93
CA PHE A 40 1.86 1.48 -4.78
C PHE A 40 2.71 2.08 -3.67
N HIS A 41 2.12 2.46 -2.54
CA HIS A 41 2.89 2.95 -1.42
C HIS A 41 4.04 1.98 -1.15
N GLN A 42 5.25 2.48 -1.12
CA GLN A 42 6.38 1.79 -0.54
C GLN A 42 5.95 1.44 0.89
N GLY A 43 5.48 0.20 1.08
CA GLY A 43 5.58 -0.41 2.36
C GLY A 43 7.06 -0.52 2.63
N ALA A 44 7.65 0.49 3.29
CA ALA A 44 8.83 0.22 4.06
C ALA A 44 8.53 -1.08 4.80
N ALA A 45 9.49 -2.01 4.83
CA ALA A 45 9.45 -3.15 5.72
C ALA A 45 9.17 -2.59 7.11
N ALA A 46 7.89 -2.42 7.43
CA ALA A 46 7.47 -2.04 8.76
C ALA A 46 7.84 -3.25 9.62
N PRO A 47 8.49 -3.05 10.76
CA PRO A 47 8.56 -4.08 11.75
C PRO A 47 7.14 -4.61 11.94
N SER A 48 6.99 -5.87 12.19
CA SER A 48 5.81 -6.74 12.19
C SER A 48 4.56 -6.25 12.93
N ASN A 49 4.52 -5.02 13.39
CA ASN A 49 3.38 -4.33 13.96
C ASN A 49 3.17 -3.06 13.15
N GLY A 50 2.23 -3.10 12.20
CA GLY A 50 1.83 -1.97 11.37
C GLY A 50 1.12 -0.86 12.15
N ILE A 51 1.85 -0.25 13.09
CA ILE A 51 1.40 0.94 13.82
C ILE A 51 1.64 2.13 12.90
N ILE A 52 0.59 2.58 12.25
CA ILE A 52 0.62 3.91 11.66
C ILE A 52 0.37 4.89 12.81
N ILE A 53 1.44 5.35 13.43
CA ILE A 53 1.42 6.60 14.19
C ILE A 53 1.09 7.66 13.13
N ALA A 54 -0.16 8.11 13.09
CA ALA A 54 -0.53 9.22 12.24
C ALA A 54 0.44 10.37 12.57
N PRO A 55 1.16 10.93 11.58
CA PRO A 55 1.91 12.14 11.82
C PRO A 55 0.87 13.17 12.30
N THR A 56 0.93 13.51 13.56
CA THR A 56 0.24 14.66 14.12
C THR A 56 0.97 15.84 13.52
N THR A 57 0.57 16.28 12.34
CA THR A 57 0.80 17.67 11.96
C THR A 57 -0.05 18.49 12.93
N THR A 58 0.51 18.73 14.11
CA THR A 58 0.07 19.76 15.02
C THR A 58 0.34 21.08 14.32
N TYR A 59 -0.60 21.52 13.48
CA TYR A 59 -0.70 22.95 13.23
C TYR A 59 -0.93 23.59 14.61
N ALA A 60 -0.03 24.48 15.01
CA ALA A 60 -0.20 25.24 16.23
C ALA A 60 -1.62 25.83 16.20
N TYR A 61 -2.38 25.58 17.26
CA TYR A 61 -3.77 25.98 17.38
C TYR A 61 -3.81 27.51 17.21
N GLY A 62 -4.23 28.00 16.04
CA GLY A 62 -4.37 29.44 15.76
C GLY A 62 -3.78 29.94 14.44
N GLU A 63 -2.84 29.25 13.79
CA GLU A 63 -2.34 29.71 12.49
C GLU A 63 -3.25 29.23 11.35
N ARG A 64 -3.93 30.21 10.71
CA ARG A 64 -4.68 29.96 9.48
C ARG A 64 -3.68 29.64 8.37
N SER A 65 -3.88 28.51 7.67
CA SER A 65 -3.07 28.19 6.50
C SER A 65 -3.19 29.28 5.43
N GLU A 66 -2.17 29.46 4.59
CA GLU A 66 -2.21 30.42 3.46
C GLU A 66 -3.45 30.20 2.57
N LEU A 67 -3.84 28.95 2.41
CA LEU A 67 -5.06 28.58 1.69
C LEU A 67 -6.33 29.12 2.39
N ASP A 68 -6.37 29.12 3.73
CA ASP A 68 -7.50 29.70 4.47
C ASP A 68 -7.52 31.22 4.34
N ARG A 69 -6.36 31.87 4.38
CA ARG A 69 -6.25 33.32 4.14
C ARG A 69 -6.72 33.67 2.73
N PHE A 70 -6.26 32.92 1.71
CA PHE A 70 -6.68 33.10 0.32
C PHE A 70 -8.21 32.95 0.17
N ARG A 71 -8.84 31.93 0.76
CA ARG A 71 -10.28 31.71 0.68
C ARG A 71 -11.11 32.79 1.36
N LEU A 72 -10.54 33.52 2.31
CA LEU A 72 -11.22 34.63 3.04
C LEU A 72 -11.18 35.95 2.31
N VAL A 73 -10.43 36.10 1.24
CA VAL A 73 -10.28 37.37 0.51
C VAL A 73 -11.60 37.77 -0.15
N CYS A 74 -12.23 36.89 -0.93
CA CYS A 74 -13.51 37.17 -1.59
C CYS A 74 -14.25 35.87 -1.94
N ARG A 75 -15.52 35.94 -2.35
CA ARG A 75 -16.35 34.82 -2.75
C ARG A 75 -15.75 34.02 -3.92
N ARG A 76 -15.10 34.68 -4.87
CA ARG A 76 -14.44 34.07 -6.02
C ARG A 76 -13.26 33.18 -5.53
N PHE A 77 -12.40 33.73 -4.70
CA PHE A 77 -11.26 33.01 -4.14
C PHE A 77 -11.69 31.88 -3.21
N MET A 78 -12.77 32.06 -2.45
CA MET A 78 -13.36 30.97 -1.69
C MET A 78 -13.80 29.82 -2.59
N ARG A 79 -14.48 30.09 -3.72
CA ARG A 79 -14.90 29.07 -4.69
C ARG A 79 -13.72 28.33 -5.30
N ILE A 80 -12.66 29.05 -5.70
CA ILE A 80 -11.45 28.45 -6.29
C ILE A 80 -10.65 27.64 -5.26
N GLY A 81 -10.50 28.15 -4.04
CA GLY A 81 -9.69 27.49 -3.00
C GLY A 81 -10.41 26.33 -2.27
N THR A 82 -11.74 26.24 -2.33
CA THR A 82 -12.49 25.18 -1.65
C THR A 82 -12.14 23.77 -2.14
N PRO A 83 -12.06 23.47 -3.45
CA PRO A 83 -11.62 22.18 -3.95
C PRO A 83 -10.21 21.78 -3.51
N GLN A 84 -9.32 22.74 -3.33
CA GLN A 84 -7.96 22.53 -2.86
C GLN A 84 -7.87 22.27 -1.34
N LYS A 85 -8.84 22.81 -0.58
CA LYS A 85 -8.91 22.63 0.89
C LYS A 85 -9.46 21.27 1.29
N PHE A 86 -10.40 20.72 0.52
CA PHE A 86 -11.15 19.53 0.88
C PHE A 86 -10.94 18.31 -0.06
N PRO A 87 -9.76 18.10 -0.68
CA PRO A 87 -9.55 16.94 -1.54
C PRO A 87 -9.46 15.64 -0.74
N ARG A 88 -9.14 15.72 0.56
CA ARG A 88 -8.93 14.56 1.43
C ARG A 88 -9.88 14.61 2.61
N PHE A 89 -10.53 13.48 2.90
CA PHE A 89 -11.34 13.31 4.11
C PHE A 89 -10.94 12.03 4.83
N VAL A 90 -10.68 12.16 6.13
CA VAL A 90 -10.31 11.04 7.00
C VAL A 90 -11.44 10.80 7.98
N LEU A 91 -12.11 9.65 7.81
CA LEU A 91 -13.13 9.14 8.72
C LEU A 91 -12.48 8.19 9.73
N ARG A 92 -12.67 8.42 11.01
CA ARG A 92 -12.36 7.46 12.07
C ARG A 92 -13.63 6.74 12.49
N PHE A 93 -13.53 5.46 12.79
CA PHE A 93 -14.66 4.69 13.34
C PHE A 93 -14.93 5.15 14.80
N SER A 94 -15.70 6.20 14.92
CA SER A 94 -16.14 6.82 16.18
C SER A 94 -17.37 7.70 15.93
N LEU A 95 -18.17 7.96 16.94
CA LEU A 95 -19.34 8.86 16.83
C LEU A 95 -18.92 10.25 16.36
N ASP A 96 -17.85 10.80 16.89
CA ASP A 96 -17.31 12.11 16.44
C ASP A 96 -16.87 12.06 14.95
N GLY A 97 -16.28 10.95 14.51
CA GLY A 97 -15.89 10.76 13.10
C GLY A 97 -17.09 10.80 12.17
N PHE A 98 -18.16 10.10 12.52
CA PHE A 98 -19.41 10.09 11.76
C PHE A 98 -20.16 11.41 11.82
N GLN A 99 -20.13 12.11 12.95
CA GLN A 99 -20.68 13.44 13.07
C GLN A 99 -19.96 14.44 12.13
N ARG A 100 -18.62 14.40 12.07
CA ARG A 100 -17.83 15.21 11.13
C ARG A 100 -18.16 14.88 9.67
N LEU A 101 -18.40 13.61 9.33
CA LEU A 101 -18.83 13.20 7.99
C LEU A 101 -20.21 13.80 7.68
N GLU A 102 -21.13 13.75 8.60
CA GLU A 102 -22.46 14.35 8.44
C GLU A 102 -22.41 15.86 8.28
N GLU A 103 -21.52 16.53 9.00
CA GLU A 103 -21.26 17.95 8.86
C GLU A 103 -20.70 18.31 7.47
N LEU A 104 -19.75 17.52 6.95
CA LEU A 104 -19.22 17.66 5.59
C LEU A 104 -20.35 17.57 4.54
N LEU A 105 -21.25 16.59 4.71
CA LEU A 105 -22.41 16.42 3.83
C LEU A 105 -23.38 17.60 3.93
N ARG A 106 -23.69 18.06 5.13
CA ARG A 106 -24.57 19.22 5.37
C ARG A 106 -24.01 20.50 4.74
N MET A 107 -22.68 20.69 4.78
CA MET A 107 -22.01 21.85 4.17
C MET A 107 -21.85 21.74 2.65
N GLN A 108 -22.30 20.64 2.02
CA GLN A 108 -22.16 20.38 0.59
C GLN A 108 -20.71 20.37 0.07
N LEU A 109 -19.74 20.07 0.94
CA LEU A 109 -18.31 20.01 0.60
C LEU A 109 -17.89 18.64 0.08
N ALA A 110 -18.76 17.65 0.17
CA ALA A 110 -18.50 16.26 -0.21
C ALA A 110 -18.09 16.09 -1.68
N CYS A 111 -18.62 16.93 -2.59
CA CYS A 111 -18.28 16.88 -4.01
C CYS A 111 -16.80 17.14 -4.32
N HIS A 112 -16.06 17.75 -3.40
CA HIS A 112 -14.63 18.04 -3.58
C HIS A 112 -13.72 16.92 -3.10
N VAL A 113 -14.25 15.92 -2.39
CA VAL A 113 -13.47 14.82 -1.84
C VAL A 113 -13.01 13.88 -2.96
N ARG A 114 -11.69 13.78 -3.13
CA ARG A 114 -11.02 12.89 -4.08
C ARG A 114 -10.40 11.67 -3.40
N TYR A 115 -9.91 11.86 -2.18
CA TYR A 115 -9.21 10.84 -1.41
C TYR A 115 -9.95 10.63 -0.09
N PHE A 116 -10.60 9.48 0.03
CA PHE A 116 -11.33 9.12 1.23
C PHE A 116 -10.54 8.06 2.00
N THR A 117 -10.19 8.34 3.25
CA THR A 117 -9.53 7.38 4.14
C THR A 117 -10.47 6.99 5.26
N TYR A 118 -10.75 5.71 5.41
CA TYR A 118 -11.51 5.17 6.51
C TYR A 118 -10.59 4.43 7.47
N MET A 119 -10.52 4.87 8.72
CA MET A 119 -9.70 4.29 9.78
C MET A 119 -10.60 3.51 10.73
N VAL A 120 -10.36 2.20 10.82
CA VAL A 120 -11.08 1.29 11.72
C VAL A 120 -10.19 0.88 12.88
N ARG A 121 -10.83 0.61 14.03
CA ARG A 121 -10.19 0.06 15.23
C ARG A 121 -10.62 -1.37 15.44
N PRO A 122 -9.87 -2.19 16.20
CA PRO A 122 -10.31 -3.53 16.52
C PRO A 122 -11.60 -3.46 17.37
N PHE A 123 -12.51 -4.39 17.12
CA PHE A 123 -13.76 -4.47 17.86
C PHE A 123 -13.57 -5.22 19.18
N TYR A 124 -14.26 -4.75 20.19
CA TYR A 124 -14.40 -5.45 21.47
C TYR A 124 -15.33 -6.63 21.27
N GLN A 125 -14.81 -7.86 21.30
CA GLN A 125 -15.56 -9.09 21.14
C GLN A 125 -15.63 -9.88 22.45
N GLY A 126 -16.76 -10.53 22.69
CA GLY A 126 -17.05 -11.29 23.91
C GLY A 126 -17.84 -10.49 24.95
N SER A 127 -18.37 -11.21 25.95
CA SER A 127 -19.18 -10.63 27.03
C SER A 127 -18.31 -10.08 28.17
N GLY A 128 -18.90 -9.18 28.97
CA GLY A 128 -18.27 -8.67 30.21
C GLY A 128 -17.19 -7.60 30.00
N TRP A 129 -17.09 -7.01 28.81
CA TRP A 129 -16.22 -5.84 28.60
C TRP A 129 -16.58 -4.64 29.49
N PRO A 130 -17.86 -4.31 29.73
CA PRO A 130 -18.23 -3.22 30.64
C PRO A 130 -17.65 -3.41 32.04
N ASP A 131 -17.69 -4.64 32.58
CA ASP A 131 -17.18 -4.95 33.91
C ASP A 131 -15.66 -4.81 33.99
N VAL A 132 -14.95 -5.30 32.97
CA VAL A 132 -13.48 -5.15 32.89
C VAL A 132 -13.07 -3.69 32.76
N LEU A 133 -13.77 -2.93 31.94
CA LEU A 133 -13.46 -1.52 31.73
C LEU A 133 -13.97 -0.62 32.88
N ALA A 134 -14.75 -1.18 33.83
CA ALA A 134 -15.08 -0.50 35.08
C ALA A 134 -13.92 -0.48 36.08
N ASP A 135 -12.92 -1.37 35.92
CA ASP A 135 -11.72 -1.40 36.76
C ASP A 135 -10.87 -0.15 36.49
N ASP A 136 -10.75 0.74 37.48
CA ASP A 136 -9.99 1.99 37.38
C ASP A 136 -8.46 1.75 37.33
N HIS A 137 -7.99 0.54 37.66
CA HIS A 137 -6.58 0.16 37.54
C HIS A 137 -6.20 -0.22 36.11
N LEU A 138 -7.19 -0.37 35.21
CA LEU A 138 -6.91 -0.68 33.81
C LEU A 138 -6.32 0.53 33.08
N PRO A 139 -5.18 0.39 32.42
CA PRO A 139 -4.58 1.49 31.66
C PRO A 139 -5.55 2.05 30.60
N ALA A 140 -5.79 3.36 30.63
CA ALA A 140 -6.65 4.05 29.67
C ALA A 140 -8.12 3.57 29.65
N ALA A 141 -8.65 3.05 30.76
CA ALA A 141 -10.02 2.52 30.86
C ALA A 141 -11.09 3.48 30.33
N SER A 142 -10.99 4.77 30.62
CA SER A 142 -11.93 5.79 30.14
C SER A 142 -11.95 5.89 28.60
N ILE A 143 -10.80 5.75 27.95
CA ILE A 143 -10.70 5.76 26.49
C ILE A 143 -11.38 4.52 25.92
N HIS A 144 -11.14 3.33 26.50
CA HIS A 144 -11.73 2.08 26.04
C HIS A 144 -13.22 2.02 26.30
N ARG A 145 -13.71 2.55 27.43
CA ARG A 145 -15.17 2.70 27.70
C ARG A 145 -15.86 3.53 26.60
N ARG A 146 -15.27 4.66 26.22
CA ARG A 146 -15.79 5.49 25.14
C ARG A 146 -15.78 4.75 23.79
N ARG A 147 -14.70 4.05 23.47
CA ARG A 147 -14.58 3.26 22.23
C ARG A 147 -15.60 2.14 22.14
N LEU A 148 -15.83 1.42 23.25
CA LEU A 148 -16.87 0.39 23.34
C LEU A 148 -18.25 0.99 23.15
N HIS A 149 -18.53 2.12 23.80
CA HIS A 149 -19.79 2.85 23.61
C HIS A 149 -19.99 3.27 22.15
N ASP A 150 -18.98 3.87 21.52
CA ASP A 150 -19.01 4.27 20.12
C ASP A 150 -19.29 3.06 19.22
N GLN A 151 -18.56 1.94 19.45
CA GLN A 151 -18.75 0.71 18.69
C GLN A 151 -20.19 0.21 18.78
N THR A 152 -20.73 0.07 19.99
CA THR A 152 -22.09 -0.41 20.22
C THR A 152 -23.11 0.50 19.54
N ALA A 153 -23.01 1.81 19.74
CA ALA A 153 -23.97 2.76 19.17
C ALA A 153 -23.94 2.77 17.62
N ILE A 154 -22.75 2.67 17.01
CA ILE A 154 -22.59 2.67 15.55
C ILE A 154 -23.09 1.34 14.95
N VAL A 155 -22.72 0.21 15.58
CA VAL A 155 -23.04 -1.14 15.08
C VAL A 155 -24.53 -1.42 15.18
N ASP A 156 -25.14 -1.16 16.33
CA ASP A 156 -26.57 -1.46 16.59
C ASP A 156 -27.50 -0.65 15.69
N ARG A 157 -27.10 0.57 15.36
CA ARG A 157 -27.91 1.45 14.51
C ARG A 157 -27.54 1.36 13.02
N ASN A 158 -26.54 0.55 12.63
CA ASN A 158 -25.97 0.53 11.28
C ASN A 158 -25.63 1.94 10.75
N GLN A 159 -25.18 2.82 11.64
CA GLN A 159 -24.93 4.22 11.34
C GLN A 159 -23.80 4.37 10.31
N ASP A 160 -22.76 3.53 10.40
CA ASP A 160 -21.64 3.48 9.46
C ASP A 160 -22.13 3.22 8.03
N LEU A 161 -22.93 2.19 7.79
CA LEU A 161 -23.47 1.88 6.47
C LEU A 161 -24.33 3.02 5.93
N THR A 162 -25.24 3.54 6.76
CA THR A 162 -26.16 4.61 6.36
C THR A 162 -25.43 5.89 5.94
N LEU A 163 -24.43 6.31 6.73
CA LEU A 163 -23.67 7.53 6.44
C LEU A 163 -22.68 7.32 5.29
N LEU A 164 -22.05 6.15 5.16
CA LEU A 164 -21.17 5.83 4.04
C LEU A 164 -21.94 5.81 2.71
N ARG A 165 -23.18 5.28 2.66
CA ARG A 165 -24.04 5.34 1.46
C ARG A 165 -24.28 6.79 1.02
N ARG A 166 -24.68 7.65 1.96
CA ARG A 166 -24.90 9.07 1.70
C ARG A 166 -23.62 9.79 1.25
N ALA A 167 -22.50 9.47 1.90
CA ALA A 167 -21.21 10.07 1.60
C ALA A 167 -20.68 9.68 0.21
N LEU A 168 -20.64 8.39 -0.10
CA LEU A 168 -20.13 7.93 -1.39
C LEU A 168 -21.05 8.33 -2.55
N ALA A 169 -22.35 8.50 -2.32
CA ALA A 169 -23.26 9.09 -3.31
C ALA A 169 -22.95 10.57 -3.57
N ALA A 170 -22.48 11.31 -2.57
CA ALA A 170 -22.14 12.72 -2.66
C ALA A 170 -20.70 13.00 -3.15
N PHE A 171 -19.78 12.03 -3.08
CA PHE A 171 -18.38 12.17 -3.49
C PHE A 171 -18.22 12.06 -5.02
N SER A 172 -18.73 13.05 -5.76
CA SER A 172 -18.72 13.02 -7.23
C SER A 172 -17.33 13.01 -7.87
N SER A 173 -16.30 13.41 -7.12
CA SER A 173 -14.89 13.50 -7.58
C SER A 173 -14.01 12.39 -7.00
N LEU A 174 -14.58 11.34 -6.40
CA LEU A 174 -13.84 10.31 -5.70
C LEU A 174 -12.89 9.53 -6.62
N GLN A 175 -11.62 9.50 -6.27
CA GLN A 175 -10.57 8.80 -6.99
C GLN A 175 -10.01 7.61 -6.21
N GLN A 176 -9.95 7.73 -4.87
CA GLN A 176 -9.34 6.71 -4.02
C GLN A 176 -10.14 6.52 -2.74
N ILE A 177 -10.32 5.25 -2.39
CA ILE A 177 -10.74 4.80 -1.06
C ILE A 177 -9.57 4.07 -0.42
N LYS A 178 -9.20 4.49 0.79
CA LYS A 178 -8.18 3.83 1.60
C LYS A 178 -8.79 3.38 2.92
N LEU A 179 -8.68 2.09 3.21
CA LEU A 179 -9.10 1.51 4.48
C LEU A 179 -7.86 1.18 5.31
N LEU A 180 -7.74 1.75 6.50
CA LEU A 180 -6.58 1.58 7.38
C LEU A 180 -6.98 1.02 8.73
N ARG A 181 -6.10 0.19 9.28
CA ARG A 181 -6.14 -0.22 10.69
C ARG A 181 -5.53 0.89 11.54
N LEU A 182 -6.23 1.30 12.57
CA LEU A 182 -5.77 2.29 13.54
C LEU A 182 -5.58 1.62 14.90
N GLN A 183 -4.34 1.51 15.34
CA GLN A 183 -3.96 1.05 16.66
C GLN A 183 -3.11 2.15 17.30
N ASP A 184 -3.34 2.44 18.55
CA ASP A 184 -2.57 3.44 19.29
C ASP A 184 -2.03 2.88 20.62
N ALA A 185 -1.26 3.70 21.31
CA ALA A 185 -0.64 3.31 22.56
C ALA A 185 -1.64 2.89 23.67
N ALA A 186 -2.91 3.29 23.59
CA ALA A 186 -3.93 2.81 24.51
C ALA A 186 -4.30 1.35 24.22
N ASP A 187 -4.47 1.02 22.92
CA ASP A 187 -4.74 -0.36 22.49
C ASP A 187 -3.58 -1.30 22.85
N GLU A 188 -2.33 -0.83 22.68
CA GLU A 188 -1.13 -1.61 23.04
C GLU A 188 -1.07 -1.90 24.54
N ARG A 189 -1.25 -0.87 25.37
CA ARG A 189 -1.27 -1.05 26.84
C ARG A 189 -2.36 -2.00 27.30
N LEU A 190 -3.53 -1.97 26.66
CA LEU A 190 -4.61 -2.91 26.96
C LEU A 190 -4.22 -4.35 26.59
N LEU A 191 -3.63 -4.55 25.42
CA LEU A 191 -3.15 -5.86 24.98
C LEU A 191 -2.03 -6.38 25.90
N ASP A 192 -1.06 -5.53 26.26
CA ASP A 192 0.02 -5.88 27.19
C ASP A 192 -0.53 -6.28 28.57
N HIS A 193 -1.52 -5.54 29.07
CA HIS A 193 -2.16 -5.86 30.33
C HIS A 193 -2.80 -7.26 30.33
N PHE A 194 -3.49 -7.64 29.22
CA PHE A 194 -4.06 -8.98 29.11
C PHE A 194 -2.99 -10.06 28.96
N HIS A 195 -1.94 -9.83 28.21
CA HIS A 195 -0.84 -10.79 28.06
C HIS A 195 -0.11 -11.06 29.39
N GLN A 196 0.00 -10.05 30.26
CA GLN A 196 0.65 -10.20 31.55
C GLN A 196 -0.22 -10.92 32.60
N ARG A 197 -1.57 -10.78 32.52
CA ARG A 197 -2.48 -11.31 33.54
C ARG A 197 -2.81 -12.79 33.36
N ASP A 198 -2.93 -13.25 32.14
CA ASP A 198 -3.23 -14.66 31.87
C ASP A 198 -2.77 -15.13 30.48
N PRO A 199 -1.54 -15.63 30.37
CA PRO A 199 -1.01 -16.15 29.11
C PRO A 199 -1.64 -17.48 28.66
N ARG A 200 -2.45 -18.15 29.49
CA ARG A 200 -2.96 -19.51 29.25
C ARG A 200 -4.45 -19.62 28.96
N GLU A 201 -5.25 -18.67 29.41
CA GLU A 201 -6.66 -18.64 29.02
C GLU A 201 -6.82 -17.90 27.69
N PRO A 202 -7.31 -18.56 26.64
CA PRO A 202 -7.86 -17.84 25.49
C PRO A 202 -9.05 -17.06 26.01
N SER A 203 -8.81 -15.83 26.46
CA SER A 203 -9.85 -15.01 27.09
C SER A 203 -11.02 -14.94 26.13
N ALA A 204 -12.21 -15.21 26.63
CA ALA A 204 -13.47 -15.02 25.92
C ALA A 204 -13.64 -13.58 25.39
N ARG A 205 -12.70 -12.71 25.75
CA ARG A 205 -12.62 -11.28 25.41
C ARG A 205 -11.40 -11.00 24.58
N ARG A 206 -11.57 -10.42 23.41
CA ARG A 206 -10.47 -10.07 22.52
C ARG A 206 -10.77 -8.78 21.75
N LEU A 207 -9.70 -8.10 21.37
CA LEU A 207 -9.77 -7.05 20.36
C LEU A 207 -9.70 -7.71 18.98
N ASP A 208 -10.79 -7.67 18.22
CA ASP A 208 -10.95 -8.41 16.97
C ASP A 208 -10.84 -7.49 15.75
N TRP A 209 -9.77 -7.67 15.00
CA TRP A 209 -9.56 -7.00 13.73
C TRP A 209 -10.40 -7.56 12.59
N ASP A 210 -10.69 -8.86 12.63
CA ASP A 210 -11.37 -9.54 11.53
C ASP A 210 -12.81 -9.05 11.41
N CYS A 211 -13.51 -8.96 12.52
CA CYS A 211 -14.86 -8.38 12.56
C CYS A 211 -14.88 -6.92 12.12
N ALA A 212 -13.93 -6.11 12.59
CA ALA A 212 -13.85 -4.70 12.26
C ALA A 212 -13.56 -4.48 10.77
N CYS A 213 -12.57 -5.19 10.21
CA CYS A 213 -12.21 -5.10 8.80
C CYS A 213 -13.31 -5.63 7.89
N THR A 214 -13.91 -6.79 8.24
CA THR A 214 -15.03 -7.38 7.48
C THR A 214 -16.20 -6.41 7.38
N ARG A 215 -16.62 -5.83 8.52
CA ARG A 215 -17.70 -4.85 8.53
C ARG A 215 -17.37 -3.61 7.69
N ALA A 216 -16.18 -3.07 7.83
CA ALA A 216 -15.76 -1.88 7.09
C ALA A 216 -15.72 -2.12 5.58
N VAL A 217 -15.14 -3.26 5.15
CA VAL A 217 -15.11 -3.63 3.73
C VAL A 217 -16.52 -3.83 3.18
N SER A 218 -17.39 -4.54 3.92
CA SER A 218 -18.79 -4.77 3.50
C SER A 218 -19.56 -3.47 3.38
N SER A 219 -19.47 -2.59 4.38
CA SER A 219 -20.16 -1.29 4.37
C SER A 219 -19.69 -0.39 3.23
N LEU A 220 -18.37 -0.35 2.98
CA LEU A 220 -17.79 0.40 1.86
C LEU A 220 -18.19 -0.19 0.51
N ALA A 221 -18.17 -1.52 0.36
CA ALA A 221 -18.54 -2.20 -0.88
C ALA A 221 -20.00 -1.92 -1.25
N ILE A 222 -20.92 -2.07 -0.32
CA ILE A 222 -22.34 -1.78 -0.52
C ILE A 222 -22.53 -0.29 -0.89
N ALA A 223 -21.92 0.61 -0.13
CA ALA A 223 -22.02 2.04 -0.38
C ALA A 223 -21.43 2.44 -1.73
N LEU A 224 -20.31 1.82 -2.15
CA LEU A 224 -19.70 2.08 -3.45
C LEU A 224 -20.56 1.54 -4.60
N LEU A 225 -21.20 0.38 -4.44
CA LEU A 225 -22.12 -0.17 -5.45
C LEU A 225 -23.33 0.73 -5.70
N GLU A 226 -23.82 1.40 -4.68
CA GLU A 226 -24.96 2.32 -4.77
C GLU A 226 -24.55 3.73 -5.22
N SER A 227 -23.24 4.03 -5.25
CA SER A 227 -22.71 5.33 -5.64
C SER A 227 -22.55 5.47 -7.16
N PRO A 228 -22.45 6.68 -7.71
CA PRO A 228 -22.14 6.93 -9.12
C PRO A 228 -20.66 6.70 -9.46
N CYS A 229 -19.80 6.39 -8.50
CA CYS A 229 -18.36 6.25 -8.69
C CYS A 229 -18.02 4.98 -9.49
N THR A 230 -17.34 5.12 -10.63
CA THR A 230 -17.05 4.03 -11.57
C THR A 230 -15.57 3.75 -11.78
N ALA A 231 -14.68 4.56 -11.22
CA ALA A 231 -13.23 4.47 -11.48
C ALA A 231 -12.44 4.75 -10.19
N VAL A 232 -12.50 3.83 -9.24
CA VAL A 232 -11.94 4.02 -7.90
C VAL A 232 -10.69 3.18 -7.71
N ARG A 233 -9.64 3.79 -7.12
CA ARG A 233 -8.52 3.06 -6.55
C ARG A 233 -8.89 2.62 -5.13
N PHE A 234 -8.85 1.32 -4.89
CA PHE A 234 -9.07 0.76 -3.55
C PHE A 234 -7.75 0.31 -2.93
N VAL A 235 -7.45 0.86 -1.76
CA VAL A 235 -6.31 0.46 -0.92
C VAL A 235 -6.89 -0.17 0.34
N GLY A 236 -6.75 -1.48 0.45
CA GLY A 236 -7.27 -2.26 1.57
C GLY A 236 -6.37 -2.20 2.80
N PRO A 237 -6.90 -2.58 3.95
CA PRO A 237 -6.11 -2.80 5.15
C PRO A 237 -5.34 -4.11 5.02
N GLN A 238 -4.46 -4.35 5.98
CA GLN A 238 -4.02 -5.72 6.22
C GLN A 238 -5.22 -6.54 6.72
N ILE A 239 -5.69 -7.48 5.91
CA ILE A 239 -6.86 -8.31 6.20
C ILE A 239 -6.42 -9.75 6.47
N SER A 240 -7.04 -10.42 7.44
CA SER A 240 -6.83 -11.86 7.59
C SER A 240 -7.60 -12.65 6.52
N PRO A 241 -7.13 -13.84 6.11
CA PRO A 241 -7.90 -14.72 5.25
C PRO A 241 -9.25 -15.10 5.85
N ASP A 242 -9.34 -15.21 7.19
CA ASP A 242 -10.60 -15.51 7.88
C ASP A 242 -11.60 -14.36 7.74
N ALA A 243 -11.15 -13.11 7.89
CA ALA A 243 -11.99 -11.94 7.62
C ALA A 243 -12.45 -11.91 6.15
N ALA A 244 -11.57 -12.28 5.21
CA ALA A 244 -11.93 -12.38 3.80
C ALA A 244 -12.92 -13.51 3.54
N LEU A 245 -12.79 -14.67 4.21
CA LEU A 245 -13.78 -15.76 4.14
C LEU A 245 -15.13 -15.34 4.71
N ASN A 246 -15.15 -14.55 5.78
CA ASN A 246 -16.40 -14.01 6.33
C ASN A 246 -17.11 -13.06 5.33
N LEU A 247 -16.37 -12.41 4.45
CA LEU A 247 -16.97 -11.62 3.36
C LEU A 247 -17.74 -12.48 2.35
N LEU A 248 -17.46 -13.80 2.26
CA LEU A 248 -18.22 -14.73 1.42
C LEU A 248 -19.62 -14.99 1.95
N HIS A 249 -19.83 -14.86 3.24
CA HIS A 249 -21.17 -14.99 3.86
C HIS A 249 -22.04 -13.74 3.62
N THR A 250 -21.42 -12.61 3.24
CA THR A 250 -22.14 -11.51 2.60
C THR A 250 -22.51 -11.94 1.17
N PRO A 251 -23.67 -11.56 0.62
CA PRO A 251 -24.09 -12.06 -0.71
C PRO A 251 -22.97 -11.91 -1.74
N THR A 252 -22.42 -13.02 -2.19
CA THR A 252 -21.29 -13.15 -3.12
C THR A 252 -21.38 -12.26 -4.37
N PRO A 253 -22.59 -11.90 -4.90
CA PRO A 253 -22.73 -10.98 -6.01
C PRO A 253 -22.10 -9.61 -5.78
N THR A 254 -21.93 -9.21 -4.51
CA THR A 254 -21.48 -7.86 -4.14
C THR A 254 -20.03 -7.62 -4.54
N LEU A 255 -19.11 -8.57 -4.29
CA LEU A 255 -17.70 -8.39 -4.63
C LEU A 255 -17.45 -8.43 -6.14
N ALA A 256 -18.11 -9.36 -6.85
CA ALA A 256 -18.02 -9.43 -8.30
C ALA A 256 -18.64 -8.20 -8.97
N ALA A 257 -19.75 -7.67 -8.44
CA ALA A 257 -20.36 -6.45 -8.93
C ALA A 257 -19.52 -5.19 -8.65
N LEU A 258 -18.70 -5.21 -7.58
CA LEU A 258 -17.79 -4.13 -7.24
C LEU A 258 -16.58 -4.07 -8.18
N ALA A 259 -16.10 -5.22 -8.63
CA ALA A 259 -14.85 -5.36 -9.37
C ALA A 259 -14.75 -4.46 -10.63
N PRO A 260 -15.79 -4.28 -11.49
CA PRO A 260 -15.73 -3.39 -12.64
C PRO A 260 -15.55 -1.89 -12.28
N ARG A 261 -15.87 -1.50 -11.05
CA ARG A 261 -15.74 -0.11 -10.56
C ARG A 261 -14.33 0.23 -10.11
N LEU A 262 -13.47 -0.78 -9.96
CA LEU A 262 -12.11 -0.58 -9.48
C LEU A 262 -11.13 -0.43 -10.65
N THR A 263 -10.29 0.59 -10.55
CA THR A 263 -9.15 0.79 -11.45
C THR A 263 -7.83 0.34 -10.84
N SER A 264 -7.77 0.28 -9.52
CA SER A 264 -6.62 -0.24 -8.79
C SER A 264 -7.08 -0.97 -7.54
N LEU A 265 -6.46 -2.11 -7.28
CA LEU A 265 -6.65 -2.91 -6.08
C LEU A 265 -5.32 -3.11 -5.37
N GLU A 266 -5.27 -2.74 -4.10
CA GLU A 266 -4.15 -3.01 -3.22
C GLU A 266 -4.65 -3.73 -1.98
N VAL A 267 -4.22 -4.97 -1.77
CA VAL A 267 -4.62 -5.80 -0.63
C VAL A 267 -3.40 -6.53 -0.08
N THR A 268 -3.24 -6.48 1.24
CA THR A 268 -2.23 -7.25 1.95
C THR A 268 -2.91 -8.18 2.93
N PHE A 269 -2.58 -9.47 2.86
CA PHE A 269 -3.06 -10.46 3.80
C PHE A 269 -2.15 -10.54 5.01
N HIS A 270 -2.76 -10.70 6.18
CA HIS A 270 -2.08 -10.95 7.44
C HIS A 270 -2.60 -12.25 8.04
N ALA A 271 -1.74 -13.05 8.63
CA ALA A 271 -2.16 -14.29 9.28
C ALA A 271 -1.58 -14.38 10.69
N ALA A 272 -2.45 -14.50 11.68
CA ALA A 272 -2.05 -14.80 13.05
C ALA A 272 -1.43 -16.21 13.16
N ALA A 273 -1.90 -17.16 12.31
CA ALA A 273 -1.38 -18.51 12.22
C ALA A 273 -0.86 -18.81 10.81
N PRO A 274 0.41 -18.48 10.54
CA PRO A 274 0.97 -18.56 9.17
C PRO A 274 0.97 -19.97 8.57
N LYS A 275 0.97 -21.03 9.39
CA LYS A 275 0.92 -22.44 8.92
C LYS A 275 -0.34 -22.76 8.11
N HIS A 276 -1.46 -22.10 8.39
CA HIS A 276 -2.74 -22.34 7.72
C HIS A 276 -3.01 -21.33 6.58
N LEU A 277 -2.11 -20.39 6.33
CA LEU A 277 -2.30 -19.37 5.32
C LEU A 277 -2.53 -19.94 3.92
N PRO A 278 -1.73 -20.90 3.41
CA PRO A 278 -1.93 -21.42 2.06
C PRO A 278 -3.30 -22.10 1.87
N SER A 279 -3.76 -22.89 2.84
CA SER A 279 -5.07 -23.54 2.76
C SER A 279 -6.24 -22.56 2.81
N LYS A 280 -6.14 -21.51 3.63
CA LYS A 280 -7.15 -20.45 3.71
C LYS A 280 -7.20 -19.62 2.42
N ILE A 281 -6.05 -19.24 1.87
CA ILE A 281 -6.00 -18.51 0.58
C ILE A 281 -6.52 -19.42 -0.55
N HIS A 282 -6.23 -20.72 -0.50
CA HIS A 282 -6.80 -21.67 -1.46
C HIS A 282 -8.33 -21.74 -1.35
N ALA A 283 -8.90 -21.68 -0.16
CA ALA A 283 -10.36 -21.62 0.03
C ALA A 283 -10.98 -20.33 -0.56
N LEU A 284 -10.24 -19.23 -0.65
CA LEU A 284 -10.65 -17.99 -1.32
C LEU A 284 -10.53 -18.05 -2.85
N SER A 285 -9.97 -19.12 -3.42
CA SER A 285 -9.73 -19.24 -4.87
C SER A 285 -10.96 -18.97 -5.73
N PRO A 286 -12.18 -19.45 -5.42
CA PRO A 286 -13.39 -19.12 -6.17
C PRO A 286 -13.72 -17.62 -6.15
N VAL A 287 -13.50 -16.95 -5.01
CA VAL A 287 -13.74 -15.51 -4.87
C VAL A 287 -12.79 -14.72 -5.74
N PHE A 288 -11.51 -15.07 -5.72
CA PHE A 288 -10.52 -14.45 -6.58
C PHE A 288 -10.89 -14.64 -8.05
N HIS A 289 -11.36 -15.83 -8.43
CA HIS A 289 -11.82 -16.09 -9.79
C HIS A 289 -12.94 -15.12 -10.21
N ASP A 290 -14.03 -15.11 -9.47
CA ASP A 290 -15.20 -14.31 -9.82
C ASP A 290 -14.91 -12.81 -9.78
N PHE A 291 -14.16 -12.38 -8.78
CA PHE A 291 -13.74 -10.98 -8.66
C PHE A 291 -12.83 -10.55 -9.81
N PHE A 292 -11.74 -11.29 -10.06
CA PHE A 292 -10.77 -10.90 -11.09
C PHE A 292 -11.31 -11.05 -12.50
N LEU A 293 -12.20 -12.00 -12.74
CA LEU A 293 -12.89 -12.13 -14.02
C LEU A 293 -13.80 -10.91 -14.31
N ALA A 294 -14.50 -10.42 -13.29
CA ALA A 294 -15.35 -9.24 -13.40
C ALA A 294 -14.56 -7.91 -13.45
N ALA A 295 -13.31 -7.89 -12.96
CA ALA A 295 -12.50 -6.68 -12.78
C ALA A 295 -11.85 -6.19 -14.10
N THR A 296 -12.64 -5.88 -15.09
CA THR A 296 -12.19 -5.53 -16.46
C THR A 296 -11.45 -4.19 -16.56
N ASN A 297 -11.62 -3.30 -15.59
CA ASN A 297 -11.05 -1.96 -15.58
C ASN A 297 -9.73 -1.84 -14.78
N LEU A 298 -9.24 -2.95 -14.21
CA LEU A 298 -8.02 -2.91 -13.42
C LEU A 298 -6.80 -2.47 -14.23
N ALA A 299 -6.18 -1.39 -13.78
CA ALA A 299 -4.92 -0.86 -14.28
C ALA A 299 -3.76 -1.14 -13.34
N ALA A 300 -4.01 -1.38 -12.06
CA ALA A 300 -2.99 -1.71 -11.08
C ALA A 300 -3.48 -2.76 -10.07
N ILE A 301 -2.62 -3.73 -9.77
CA ILE A 301 -2.86 -4.76 -8.76
C ILE A 301 -1.63 -4.84 -7.85
N HIS A 302 -1.87 -4.76 -6.55
CA HIS A 302 -0.91 -5.14 -5.52
C HIS A 302 -1.53 -6.21 -4.64
N LEU A 303 -0.84 -7.35 -4.52
CA LEU A 303 -1.24 -8.44 -3.65
C LEU A 303 -0.06 -8.84 -2.77
N GLY A 304 -0.21 -8.63 -1.46
CA GLY A 304 0.84 -8.87 -0.48
C GLY A 304 0.50 -9.96 0.53
N PHE A 305 1.53 -10.72 0.93
CA PHE A 305 1.50 -11.67 2.03
C PHE A 305 2.63 -11.37 3.00
N PRO A 306 2.62 -11.96 4.23
CA PRO A 306 3.68 -11.74 5.20
C PRO A 306 5.06 -12.12 4.64
N THR A 307 6.01 -11.20 4.74
CA THR A 307 7.38 -11.39 4.22
C THR A 307 8.19 -12.39 5.02
N THR A 308 7.87 -12.55 6.32
CA THR A 308 8.53 -13.51 7.22
C THR A 308 8.23 -14.97 6.87
N ARG A 309 7.10 -15.23 6.22
CA ARG A 309 6.68 -16.56 5.73
C ARG A 309 5.97 -16.42 4.41
N PRO A 310 6.72 -16.38 3.30
CA PRO A 310 6.16 -16.23 1.97
C PRO A 310 5.14 -17.32 1.63
N LEU A 311 4.08 -16.94 0.93
CA LEU A 311 3.00 -17.85 0.53
C LEU A 311 3.47 -18.82 -0.55
N ALA A 312 3.48 -20.11 -0.24
CA ALA A 312 3.70 -21.19 -1.21
C ALA A 312 2.36 -21.64 -1.81
N LEU A 313 1.89 -20.93 -2.82
CA LEU A 313 0.66 -21.24 -3.55
C LEU A 313 0.82 -20.79 -5.01
N PRO A 314 0.45 -21.62 -6.00
CA PRO A 314 0.53 -21.26 -7.41
C PRO A 314 -0.27 -19.99 -7.73
N LEU A 315 0.30 -19.09 -8.55
CA LEU A 315 -0.35 -17.84 -8.98
C LEU A 315 -1.69 -18.09 -9.67
N ASP A 316 -1.82 -19.18 -10.40
CA ASP A 316 -3.06 -19.57 -11.06
C ASP A 316 -4.23 -19.89 -10.10
N ARG A 317 -3.95 -20.14 -8.82
CA ARG A 317 -4.99 -20.28 -7.78
C ARG A 317 -5.58 -18.96 -7.32
N VAL A 318 -4.88 -17.87 -7.59
CA VAL A 318 -5.31 -16.51 -7.23
C VAL A 318 -5.74 -15.73 -8.47
N PHE A 319 -4.94 -15.73 -9.52
CA PHE A 319 -5.22 -14.93 -10.73
C PHE A 319 -5.97 -15.69 -11.83
N HIS A 320 -6.13 -17.02 -11.74
CA HIS A 320 -6.95 -17.88 -12.64
C HIS A 320 -6.71 -17.66 -14.14
N ARG A 321 -5.50 -17.31 -14.53
CA ARG A 321 -5.12 -16.99 -15.92
C ARG A 321 -5.95 -15.86 -16.54
N VAL A 322 -6.60 -15.03 -15.75
CA VAL A 322 -7.32 -13.85 -16.24
C VAL A 322 -6.37 -12.92 -16.96
N GLN A 323 -6.83 -12.30 -18.05
CA GLN A 323 -6.08 -11.31 -18.81
C GLN A 323 -6.73 -9.93 -18.67
N TRP A 324 -6.03 -8.99 -18.04
CA TRP A 324 -6.49 -7.61 -17.91
C TRP A 324 -5.88 -6.73 -19.00
N LYS A 325 -6.71 -6.26 -19.92
CA LYS A 325 -6.27 -5.46 -21.08
C LYS A 325 -5.67 -4.09 -20.67
N ARG A 326 -5.97 -3.62 -19.47
CA ARG A 326 -5.56 -2.30 -18.95
C ARG A 326 -4.49 -2.38 -17.86
N LEU A 327 -4.02 -3.56 -17.49
CA LEU A 327 -3.09 -3.73 -16.38
C LEU A 327 -1.73 -3.09 -16.69
N ARG A 328 -1.44 -1.97 -16.06
CA ARG A 328 -0.19 -1.22 -16.22
C ARG A 328 0.80 -1.49 -15.09
N ALA A 329 0.32 -1.79 -13.90
CA ALA A 329 1.16 -2.02 -12.74
C ALA A 329 0.78 -3.32 -12.03
N LEU A 330 1.76 -4.17 -11.77
CA LEU A 330 1.62 -5.42 -11.02
C LEU A 330 2.65 -5.45 -9.90
N SER A 331 2.19 -5.69 -8.68
CA SER A 331 3.04 -5.83 -7.52
C SER A 331 2.70 -7.10 -6.75
N LEU A 332 3.70 -7.94 -6.52
CA LEU A 332 3.61 -9.17 -5.73
C LEU A 332 4.55 -9.06 -4.53
N GLN A 333 4.05 -9.38 -3.34
CA GLN A 333 4.84 -9.33 -2.11
C GLN A 333 4.65 -10.61 -1.29
N GLY A 334 5.75 -11.16 -0.77
CA GLY A 334 5.71 -12.30 0.16
C GLY A 334 5.27 -13.61 -0.51
N TRP A 335 5.83 -13.96 -1.65
CA TRP A 335 5.48 -15.16 -2.40
C TRP A 335 6.65 -16.13 -2.54
N ARG A 336 6.32 -17.43 -2.59
CA ARG A 336 7.22 -18.50 -2.99
C ARG A 336 6.66 -19.19 -4.24
N LEU A 337 7.36 -19.12 -5.37
CA LEU A 337 6.86 -19.40 -6.70
C LEU A 337 7.90 -20.12 -7.58
N GLY A 338 7.43 -20.71 -8.68
CA GLY A 338 8.30 -21.07 -9.79
C GLY A 338 8.53 -19.88 -10.73
N ALA A 339 9.70 -19.81 -11.37
CA ALA A 339 9.98 -18.79 -12.38
C ALA A 339 8.98 -18.86 -13.55
N ASP A 340 8.57 -20.06 -13.94
CA ASP A 340 7.57 -20.36 -14.96
C ASP A 340 6.21 -19.67 -14.70
N GLU A 341 5.80 -19.58 -13.43
CA GLU A 341 4.54 -18.95 -13.03
C GLU A 341 4.58 -17.42 -13.24
N ILE A 342 5.70 -16.79 -12.83
CA ILE A 342 5.89 -15.35 -13.04
C ILE A 342 5.99 -15.06 -14.54
N ILE A 343 6.77 -15.84 -15.27
CA ILE A 343 6.92 -15.73 -16.72
C ILE A 343 5.56 -15.82 -17.42
N ALA A 344 4.74 -16.81 -17.07
CA ALA A 344 3.42 -16.99 -17.66
C ALA A 344 2.49 -15.80 -17.39
N LEU A 345 2.54 -15.25 -16.16
CA LEU A 345 1.76 -14.07 -15.79
C LEU A 345 2.21 -12.83 -16.55
N VAL A 346 3.52 -12.57 -16.64
CA VAL A 346 4.09 -11.40 -17.32
C VAL A 346 3.85 -11.48 -18.83
N ARG A 347 4.07 -12.63 -19.47
CA ARG A 347 3.80 -12.84 -20.92
C ARG A 347 2.35 -12.58 -21.28
N ARG A 348 1.41 -12.97 -20.42
CA ARG A 348 -0.04 -12.71 -20.58
C ARG A 348 -0.34 -11.22 -20.66
N HIS A 349 0.45 -10.39 -19.97
CA HIS A 349 0.27 -8.94 -19.88
C HIS A 349 1.39 -8.13 -20.57
N ARG A 350 2.17 -8.73 -21.46
CA ARG A 350 3.36 -8.12 -22.05
C ARG A 350 3.11 -6.74 -22.69
N ARG A 351 1.93 -6.55 -23.30
CA ARG A 351 1.59 -5.28 -23.98
C ARG A 351 1.17 -4.16 -23.03
N PRO A 352 0.26 -4.38 -22.06
CA PRO A 352 -0.20 -3.32 -21.19
C PRO A 352 0.74 -3.04 -20.01
N LEU A 353 1.53 -4.02 -19.54
CA LEU A 353 2.32 -3.92 -18.32
C LEU A 353 3.49 -2.93 -18.48
N ARG A 354 3.60 -1.98 -17.54
CA ARG A 354 4.63 -0.94 -17.51
C ARG A 354 5.44 -0.92 -16.21
N ASP A 355 4.84 -1.33 -15.12
CA ASP A 355 5.45 -1.33 -13.78
C ASP A 355 5.31 -2.74 -13.18
N LEU A 356 6.44 -3.39 -12.90
CA LEU A 356 6.50 -4.69 -12.22
C LEU A 356 7.28 -4.53 -10.93
N ARG A 357 6.68 -4.95 -9.81
CA ARG A 357 7.32 -4.96 -8.49
C ARG A 357 7.23 -6.33 -7.86
N LEU A 358 8.38 -6.84 -7.48
CA LEU A 358 8.51 -8.10 -6.76
C LEU A 358 9.22 -7.81 -5.44
N THR A 359 8.53 -7.98 -4.32
CA THR A 359 9.07 -7.71 -2.98
C THR A 359 9.00 -8.97 -2.15
N SER A 360 10.12 -9.41 -1.57
CA SER A 360 10.20 -10.64 -0.79
C SER A 360 9.61 -11.85 -1.54
N VAL A 361 10.00 -11.99 -2.81
CA VAL A 361 9.62 -13.11 -3.67
C VAL A 361 10.77 -14.09 -3.76
N PHE A 362 10.46 -15.37 -3.55
CA PHE A 362 11.44 -16.44 -3.48
C PHE A 362 11.13 -17.51 -4.53
N LEU A 363 12.13 -17.89 -5.33
CA LEU A 363 11.96 -18.94 -6.33
C LEU A 363 12.20 -20.33 -5.73
N ASP A 364 11.31 -21.27 -6.04
CA ASP A 364 11.46 -22.67 -5.66
C ASP A 364 12.65 -23.31 -6.39
N ALA A 365 13.44 -24.10 -5.67
CA ALA A 365 14.55 -24.85 -6.25
C ALA A 365 14.06 -25.80 -7.36
N GLY A 366 14.75 -25.78 -8.49
CA GLY A 366 14.43 -26.65 -9.65
C GLY A 366 13.24 -26.18 -10.51
N ARG A 367 12.58 -25.07 -10.16
CA ARG A 367 11.48 -24.50 -10.94
C ARG A 367 11.87 -23.21 -11.69
N GLY A 368 13.04 -23.23 -12.33
CA GLY A 368 13.59 -22.12 -13.09
C GLY A 368 14.48 -21.19 -12.25
N ARG A 369 15.08 -20.20 -12.90
CA ARG A 369 16.04 -19.25 -12.31
C ARG A 369 15.57 -17.83 -12.52
N TRP A 370 16.10 -16.90 -11.72
CA TRP A 370 15.85 -15.47 -11.89
C TRP A 370 16.27 -15.00 -13.29
N ARG A 371 17.42 -15.46 -13.81
CA ARG A 371 17.89 -15.11 -15.15
C ARG A 371 16.88 -15.43 -16.25
N ASP A 372 16.14 -16.55 -16.14
CA ASP A 372 15.14 -16.96 -17.13
C ASP A 372 13.98 -15.96 -17.17
N MET A 373 13.52 -15.53 -15.98
CA MET A 373 12.49 -14.50 -15.84
C MET A 373 12.99 -13.13 -16.33
N LEU A 374 14.22 -12.74 -15.98
CA LEU A 374 14.83 -11.47 -16.40
C LEU A 374 14.98 -11.41 -17.91
N ALA A 375 15.38 -12.52 -18.56
CA ALA A 375 15.46 -12.61 -20.02
C ALA A 375 14.09 -12.32 -20.68
N VAL A 376 13.01 -12.89 -20.14
CA VAL A 376 11.66 -12.59 -20.64
C VAL A 376 11.29 -11.12 -20.44
N LEU A 377 11.64 -10.52 -19.30
CA LEU A 377 11.39 -9.09 -19.07
C LEU A 377 12.17 -8.20 -20.03
N HIS A 378 13.42 -8.56 -20.33
CA HIS A 378 14.27 -7.79 -21.24
C HIS A 378 13.85 -7.96 -22.71
N ASP A 379 13.60 -9.22 -23.15
CA ASP A 379 13.47 -9.53 -24.57
C ASP A 379 12.02 -9.48 -25.08
N GLU A 380 11.04 -9.79 -24.22
CA GLU A 380 9.65 -9.98 -24.65
C GLU A 380 8.71 -8.83 -24.27
N MET A 381 9.07 -8.01 -23.25
CA MET A 381 8.17 -6.94 -22.81
C MET A 381 8.21 -5.74 -23.73
N ASP A 382 7.02 -5.25 -24.14
CA ASP A 382 6.93 -4.18 -25.14
C ASP A 382 7.08 -2.78 -24.54
N HIS A 383 6.73 -2.59 -23.25
CA HIS A 383 6.58 -1.25 -22.66
C HIS A 383 6.91 -1.17 -21.17
N LEU A 384 7.89 -1.90 -20.70
CA LEU A 384 8.24 -1.92 -19.29
C LEU A 384 9.05 -0.66 -18.91
N ASP A 385 8.41 0.24 -18.15
CA ASP A 385 9.02 1.52 -17.73
C ASP A 385 9.69 1.43 -16.37
N ARG A 386 9.24 0.49 -15.53
CA ARG A 386 9.74 0.31 -14.17
C ARG A 386 9.79 -1.16 -13.78
N VAL A 387 10.92 -1.55 -13.20
CA VAL A 387 11.10 -2.82 -12.49
C VAL A 387 11.63 -2.49 -11.10
N ASP A 388 11.12 -3.14 -10.08
CA ASP A 388 11.53 -2.98 -8.70
C ASP A 388 11.61 -4.38 -8.06
N LEU A 389 12.83 -4.82 -7.78
CA LEU A 389 13.16 -6.15 -7.27
C LEU A 389 13.76 -6.01 -5.88
N ARG A 390 12.94 -6.16 -4.84
CA ARG A 390 13.36 -6.00 -3.45
C ARG A 390 13.29 -7.30 -2.70
N ASP A 391 14.33 -7.61 -1.98
CA ASP A 391 14.38 -8.78 -1.11
C ASP A 391 13.95 -10.06 -1.84
N ILE A 392 14.39 -10.20 -3.10
CA ILE A 392 14.17 -11.39 -3.91
C ILE A 392 15.30 -12.40 -3.67
N ASN A 393 14.97 -13.69 -3.65
CA ASN A 393 15.97 -14.74 -3.47
C ASN A 393 15.44 -16.11 -3.92
N TYR A 394 16.17 -17.16 -3.61
CA TYR A 394 15.75 -18.56 -3.75
C TYR A 394 15.18 -19.09 -2.44
N ALA A 395 14.19 -19.98 -2.50
CA ALA A 395 13.53 -20.52 -1.33
C ALA A 395 14.46 -21.33 -0.42
N GLY A 396 15.46 -22.01 -0.97
CA GLY A 396 16.48 -22.71 -0.20
C GLY A 396 17.27 -21.81 0.74
N TYR A 397 17.41 -20.53 0.43
CA TYR A 397 18.02 -19.54 1.32
C TYR A 397 17.16 -19.27 2.56
N LEU A 398 15.85 -19.20 2.41
CA LEU A 398 14.91 -19.05 3.54
C LEU A 398 14.88 -20.31 4.42
N ASP A 399 14.78 -21.48 3.76
CA ASP A 399 14.72 -22.76 4.46
C ASP A 399 15.98 -22.96 5.32
N ALA A 400 17.13 -22.43 4.90
CA ALA A 400 18.37 -22.45 5.68
C ALA A 400 18.36 -21.52 6.90
N LEU A 401 17.60 -20.42 6.86
CA LEU A 401 17.47 -19.49 7.98
C LEU A 401 16.52 -19.99 9.09
N ASP A 402 15.53 -20.81 8.72
CA ASP A 402 14.53 -21.35 9.67
C ASP A 402 15.04 -22.51 10.52
N PHE A 403 16.27 -23.04 10.28
CA PHE A 403 16.91 -24.08 11.09
C PHE A 403 17.90 -23.49 12.09
N PRO A 404 17.50 -23.19 13.36
CA PRO A 404 18.40 -22.64 14.37
C PRO A 404 19.47 -23.63 14.89
N ASN A 405 19.41 -24.91 14.49
CA ASN A 405 20.39 -25.94 14.85
C ASN A 405 21.28 -26.27 13.65
N GLY A 406 22.08 -25.32 13.29
CA GLY A 406 23.33 -25.28 12.63
C GLY A 406 24.02 -26.58 12.23
N HIS A 407 23.74 -27.11 11.10
CA HIS A 407 24.84 -27.36 10.22
C HIS A 407 24.87 -26.17 9.26
N ALA A 408 25.74 -25.20 9.59
CA ALA A 408 26.12 -24.14 8.71
C ALA A 408 26.35 -24.81 7.34
N TYR A 409 25.42 -24.58 6.40
CA TYR A 409 25.85 -24.67 5.02
C TYR A 409 27.10 -23.81 4.95
N PRO A 410 28.23 -24.35 4.42
CA PRO A 410 29.40 -23.55 4.26
C PRO A 410 28.88 -22.28 3.63
N GLN A 411 29.14 -21.14 4.28
CA GLN A 411 29.06 -19.85 3.62
C GLN A 411 29.85 -20.08 2.31
N ALA A 412 29.14 -20.53 1.29
CA ALA A 412 29.56 -20.24 -0.04
C ALA A 412 29.51 -18.70 -0.08
N GLN A 413 30.58 -18.12 0.41
CA GLN A 413 31.02 -16.83 -0.06
C GLN A 413 31.07 -17.01 -1.58
N ALA A 414 29.88 -16.96 -2.18
CA ALA A 414 29.75 -16.78 -3.59
C ALA A 414 30.27 -15.37 -3.83
N HIS A 415 31.60 -15.25 -3.77
CA HIS A 415 32.29 -14.28 -4.56
C HIS A 415 31.92 -14.63 -6.00
N ALA A 416 30.73 -14.18 -6.44
CA ALA A 416 30.53 -13.93 -7.85
C ALA A 416 31.75 -13.07 -8.23
N PRO A 417 32.59 -13.50 -9.20
CA PRO A 417 33.71 -12.72 -9.58
C PRO A 417 33.16 -11.33 -9.89
N PRO A 418 33.75 -10.24 -9.35
CA PRO A 418 33.26 -8.90 -9.64
C PRO A 418 33.24 -8.76 -11.15
N LEU A 419 32.08 -8.49 -11.73
CA LEU A 419 31.97 -8.24 -13.16
C LEU A 419 32.95 -7.11 -13.46
N PRO A 420 34.00 -7.34 -14.31
CA PRO A 420 35.08 -6.41 -14.45
C PRO A 420 34.56 -5.05 -14.92
N GLY A 421 34.53 -4.09 -14.01
CA GLY A 421 34.42 -2.66 -14.32
C GLY A 421 33.01 -2.05 -14.47
N ILE A 422 31.93 -2.66 -13.99
CA ILE A 422 30.67 -1.92 -13.82
C ILE A 422 30.60 -1.40 -12.39
N VAL A 423 31.13 -0.21 -12.16
CA VAL A 423 30.87 0.58 -10.98
C VAL A 423 29.59 1.35 -11.27
N LEU A 424 28.45 0.87 -10.77
CA LEU A 424 27.31 1.74 -10.58
C LEU A 424 27.70 2.61 -9.38
N ASP A 425 27.93 3.91 -9.61
CA ASP A 425 28.05 4.89 -8.53
C ASP A 425 26.73 4.96 -7.76
N ILE A 426 26.55 3.99 -6.88
CA ILE A 426 25.50 4.04 -5.85
C ILE A 426 26.19 4.79 -4.69
N PRO A 427 25.68 5.95 -4.26
CA PRO A 427 26.23 6.63 -3.10
C PRO A 427 26.11 5.70 -1.89
N GLN A 428 27.23 5.09 -1.49
CA GLN A 428 27.30 4.39 -0.22
C GLN A 428 27.17 5.43 0.89
N PRO A 429 26.34 5.21 1.91
CA PRO A 429 26.37 6.04 3.10
C PRO A 429 27.78 5.95 3.69
N ALA A 430 28.45 7.09 3.80
CA ALA A 430 29.80 7.21 4.34
C ALA A 430 29.81 6.62 5.77
N LEU A 431 30.43 5.45 5.93
CA LEU A 431 30.81 4.93 7.23
C LEU A 431 32.01 5.75 7.70
N SER A 432 31.75 6.88 8.35
CA SER A 432 32.78 7.60 9.11
C SER A 432 33.14 6.78 10.34
N ALA A 433 34.30 6.14 10.25
CA ALA A 433 34.96 5.58 11.40
C ALA A 433 35.37 6.72 12.37
N SER A 434 34.62 6.88 13.45
CA SER A 434 35.08 7.61 14.64
C SER A 434 34.83 6.77 15.87
N SER A 435 35.97 6.48 16.53
CA SER A 435 36.12 5.76 17.79
C SER A 435 35.39 6.44 18.93
N SER A 436 34.83 5.57 19.82
CA SER A 436 34.58 5.73 21.25
C SER A 436 33.65 6.85 21.74
N SER A 437 32.48 6.48 22.23
CA SER A 437 32.02 6.63 23.62
C SER A 437 30.55 6.23 23.77
N SER A 438 30.29 5.50 24.80
CA SER A 438 29.02 4.96 25.28
C SER A 438 27.95 6.03 25.49
N SER A 439 26.82 5.91 24.77
CA SER A 439 25.52 6.38 25.25
C SER A 439 24.42 5.81 24.37
N SER A 440 23.33 5.40 24.99
CA SER A 440 22.15 4.69 24.52
C SER A 440 21.59 5.17 23.20
N PRO A 441 21.11 4.24 22.29
CA PRO A 441 20.48 4.62 21.05
C PRO A 441 18.98 4.83 21.24
N SER A 442 18.55 6.07 21.29
CA SER A 442 17.17 6.43 20.96
C SER A 442 17.12 7.05 19.58
N SER A 443 16.10 6.68 18.82
CA SER A 443 15.66 7.30 17.57
C SER A 443 16.30 6.78 16.28
N ALA A 444 15.64 5.79 15.70
CA ALA A 444 15.85 5.41 14.30
C ALA A 444 15.40 6.54 13.38
N ALA A 445 16.36 7.17 12.73
CA ALA A 445 16.12 8.08 11.62
C ALA A 445 15.52 7.30 10.44
N ALA A 446 14.26 7.56 10.13
CA ALA A 446 13.65 7.12 8.90
C ALA A 446 14.39 7.74 7.70
N GLN A 447 15.25 6.97 7.05
CA GLN A 447 15.90 7.38 5.82
C GLN A 447 14.83 7.40 4.71
N SER A 448 14.46 8.60 4.31
CA SER A 448 13.70 8.88 3.09
C SER A 448 14.53 8.43 1.88
N TYR A 449 14.20 7.27 1.31
CA TYR A 449 14.71 6.88 0.00
C TYR A 449 13.98 7.69 -1.08
N GLY A 450 14.49 8.88 -1.35
CA GLY A 450 14.07 9.69 -2.49
C GLY A 450 14.25 8.93 -3.80
N ASN A 451 13.44 9.23 -4.79
CA ASN A 451 13.41 8.72 -6.18
C ASN A 451 14.69 9.06 -6.98
N ASN A 452 15.88 8.88 -6.42
CA ASN A 452 17.12 9.02 -7.17
C ASN A 452 17.31 7.79 -8.06
N ARG A 453 16.66 7.77 -9.24
CA ARG A 453 17.12 6.91 -10.32
C ARG A 453 18.55 7.32 -10.65
N PRO A 454 19.53 6.42 -10.59
CA PRO A 454 20.86 6.71 -11.09
C PRO A 454 20.71 7.13 -12.57
N SER A 455 21.15 8.31 -12.91
CA SER A 455 21.21 8.77 -14.31
C SER A 455 22.26 7.91 -15.01
N LEU A 456 21.80 6.88 -15.73
CA LEU A 456 22.68 5.99 -16.49
C LEU A 456 23.35 6.80 -17.57
N THR A 457 24.68 6.83 -17.57
CA THR A 457 25.45 7.44 -18.65
C THR A 457 25.28 6.64 -19.96
N PRO A 458 25.38 7.26 -21.13
CA PRO A 458 25.29 6.55 -22.42
C PRO A 458 26.21 5.33 -22.49
N ALA A 459 27.44 5.46 -22.00
CA ALA A 459 28.42 4.37 -21.98
C ALA A 459 27.96 3.20 -21.08
N THR A 460 27.34 3.49 -19.93
CA THR A 460 26.77 2.46 -19.04
C THR A 460 25.61 1.76 -19.73
N LEU A 461 24.76 2.49 -20.45
CA LEU A 461 23.62 1.91 -21.18
C LEU A 461 24.10 0.97 -22.30
N ASP A 462 25.10 1.34 -23.07
CA ASP A 462 25.64 0.51 -24.16
C ASP A 462 26.28 -0.76 -23.60
N ARG A 463 26.97 -0.65 -22.47
CA ARG A 463 27.52 -1.80 -21.77
C ARG A 463 26.42 -2.73 -21.20
N LEU A 464 25.36 -2.19 -20.61
CA LEU A 464 24.21 -3.01 -20.14
C LEU A 464 23.57 -3.76 -21.31
N ARG A 465 23.48 -3.14 -22.48
CA ARG A 465 22.89 -3.78 -23.68
C ARG A 465 23.77 -4.89 -24.26
N SER A 466 25.07 -4.85 -24.03
CA SER A 466 25.99 -5.92 -24.47
C SER A 466 25.96 -7.14 -23.56
N LEU A 467 25.39 -7.06 -22.37
CA LEU A 467 25.27 -8.19 -21.46
C LEU A 467 24.13 -9.11 -21.89
N THR A 468 24.37 -10.41 -21.76
CA THR A 468 23.34 -11.46 -21.88
C THR A 468 22.77 -11.82 -20.50
N ALA A 469 21.69 -12.58 -20.47
CA ALA A 469 21.12 -13.06 -19.21
C ALA A 469 22.10 -13.96 -18.41
N ASP A 470 23.00 -14.65 -19.11
CA ASP A 470 24.03 -15.49 -18.48
C ASP A 470 25.10 -14.66 -17.77
N ASP A 471 25.37 -13.45 -18.24
CA ASP A 471 26.36 -12.53 -17.66
C ASP A 471 25.85 -11.85 -16.36
N LEU A 472 24.58 -12.01 -16.00
CA LEU A 472 23.98 -11.39 -14.81
C LEU A 472 24.39 -12.05 -13.48
N GLY A 473 25.18 -13.13 -13.52
CA GLY A 473 25.75 -13.77 -12.34
C GLY A 473 24.73 -14.52 -11.47
N ASP A 474 23.59 -14.91 -12.02
CA ASP A 474 22.61 -15.72 -11.31
C ASP A 474 23.12 -17.16 -11.13
N ASN A 475 23.48 -17.52 -9.89
CA ASN A 475 23.98 -18.85 -9.55
C ASN A 475 22.89 -19.90 -9.29
N GLY A 476 21.61 -19.49 -9.24
CA GLY A 476 20.46 -20.37 -8.96
C GLY A 476 20.33 -20.79 -7.49
N VAL A 477 21.10 -20.18 -6.58
CA VAL A 477 21.12 -20.53 -5.14
C VAL A 477 20.77 -19.32 -4.26
N SER A 478 21.37 -18.19 -4.56
CA SER A 478 21.17 -16.96 -3.80
C SER A 478 21.38 -15.72 -4.67
N VAL A 479 20.71 -14.64 -4.29
CA VAL A 479 20.88 -13.33 -4.92
C VAL A 479 21.83 -12.49 -4.08
N GLY A 480 22.91 -12.02 -4.68
CA GLY A 480 23.96 -11.23 -4.02
C GLY A 480 23.52 -9.79 -3.72
N CYS A 481 24.21 -9.16 -2.77
CA CYS A 481 23.99 -7.74 -2.45
C CYS A 481 24.25 -6.85 -3.67
N GLY A 482 23.30 -5.96 -4.00
CA GLY A 482 23.41 -5.06 -5.16
C GLY A 482 23.09 -5.70 -6.52
N GLN A 483 22.96 -7.00 -6.62
CA GLN A 483 22.63 -7.70 -7.86
C GLN A 483 21.24 -7.30 -8.40
N ASN A 484 20.30 -7.03 -7.51
CA ASN A 484 18.96 -6.56 -7.87
C ASN A 484 18.99 -5.27 -8.69
N SER A 485 19.80 -4.30 -8.28
CA SER A 485 19.93 -3.01 -8.99
C SER A 485 20.54 -3.18 -10.38
N LEU A 486 21.50 -4.11 -10.53
CA LEU A 486 22.05 -4.45 -11.84
C LEU A 486 20.99 -5.10 -12.74
N TRP A 487 20.20 -6.03 -12.20
CA TRP A 487 19.15 -6.71 -12.94
C TRP A 487 18.03 -5.75 -13.39
N GLU A 488 17.61 -4.84 -12.50
CA GLU A 488 16.64 -3.78 -12.82
C GLU A 488 17.16 -2.89 -13.95
N ALA A 489 18.42 -2.44 -13.84
CA ALA A 489 19.05 -1.59 -14.84
C ALA A 489 19.17 -2.31 -16.20
N TRP A 490 19.56 -3.59 -16.19
CA TRP A 490 19.67 -4.40 -17.39
C TRP A 490 18.34 -4.59 -18.10
N VAL A 491 17.28 -4.96 -17.37
CA VAL A 491 15.93 -5.11 -17.93
C VAL A 491 15.45 -3.80 -18.56
N LEU A 492 15.69 -2.68 -17.91
CA LEU A 492 15.26 -1.36 -18.41
C LEU A 492 16.12 -0.84 -19.57
N ALA A 493 17.34 -1.38 -19.77
CA ALA A 493 18.21 -1.05 -20.89
C ALA A 493 17.80 -1.74 -22.20
N SER A 494 16.78 -2.61 -22.19
CA SER A 494 16.27 -3.30 -23.36
C SER A 494 16.07 -2.36 -24.55
N PRO A 495 16.53 -2.73 -25.78
CA PRO A 495 16.36 -1.89 -26.96
C PRO A 495 14.89 -1.63 -27.30
N ARG A 496 13.98 -2.51 -26.92
CA ARG A 496 12.53 -2.33 -27.11
C ARG A 496 11.95 -1.17 -26.29
N ASN A 497 12.51 -0.91 -25.12
CA ASN A 497 12.09 0.18 -24.23
C ASN A 497 12.64 1.55 -24.68
N VAL A 498 13.71 1.59 -25.46
CA VAL A 498 14.45 2.83 -25.81
C VAL A 498 13.87 3.52 -27.04
N VAL A 499 13.37 2.78 -28.02
CA VAL A 499 12.89 3.32 -29.30
C VAL A 499 11.78 4.36 -29.12
N ARG A 500 11.02 4.35 -28.02
CA ARG A 500 9.88 5.26 -27.78
C ARG A 500 10.15 6.43 -26.83
N ARG A 501 11.30 6.50 -26.16
CA ARG A 501 11.64 7.71 -25.36
C ARG A 501 12.09 8.89 -26.23
N ARG A 502 12.16 8.72 -27.54
CA ARG A 502 12.57 9.76 -28.51
C ARG A 502 11.39 10.43 -29.24
N PHE A 503 10.14 10.09 -28.90
CA PHE A 503 8.96 10.72 -29.49
C PHE A 503 8.04 11.31 -28.43
#